data_1d5154e53fb03b896ec0547c27cd141d
#
_entry.id   1d5154e53fb03b896ec0547c27cd141d
#
_cell.length_a   1.000
_cell.length_b   1.000
_cell.length_c   1.000
_cell.angle_alpha   90.00
_cell.angle_beta   90.00
_cell.angle_gamma   90.00
#
_symmetry.space_group_name_H-M   'P 1'
#
loop_
_entity.id
_entity.type
_entity.pdbx_description
1 polymer ?
#
loop_
_entity_poly.entity_id
_entity_poly.type
_entity_poly.pdbx_seq_one_letter_code
_entity_poly.pdbx_strand_id
1 'polypeptide(L)'
;KQAGGMAVRKELLRISHVSLERDGEQLLDNLEFQMFAGEIFGLVARNRKGQKEMVDLICRNDPISLGSVWYDGNVVNSYAYSSGASNKVALIEQKSHLVQGLSVVDNLFILREGFRKYFINEQVIFSQAVRFFEEKGLKVDLEKRVENLTELERCFVELGKALLSGCHLIIVDNPANYLSQYEFFEFQQMLKKIRKEGISVLYVGN
;
A
#
# COMPACT_ATOMS: atom_id res chain seq x y z
N LYS A 1 36.74 17.43 -14.28
CA LYS A 1 36.10 16.16 -14.66
C LYS A 1 35.36 15.64 -13.44
N GLN A 2 34.09 16.01 -13.31
CA GLN A 2 33.19 15.40 -12.31
C GLN A 2 32.65 14.12 -12.95
N ALA A 3 33.05 12.96 -12.40
CA ALA A 3 32.39 11.69 -12.67
C ALA A 3 31.04 11.74 -11.93
N GLY A 4 29.97 11.92 -12.70
CA GLY A 4 28.61 11.75 -12.19
C GLY A 4 28.41 10.28 -11.82
N GLY A 5 28.54 9.96 -10.53
CA GLY A 5 28.19 8.65 -10.03
C GLY A 5 26.70 8.43 -10.27
N MET A 6 26.34 7.51 -11.14
CA MET A 6 24.98 7.01 -11.24
C MET A 6 24.61 6.46 -9.88
N ALA A 7 23.69 7.13 -9.18
CA ALA A 7 23.11 6.59 -7.96
C ALA A 7 22.51 5.22 -8.29
N VAL A 8 23.02 4.16 -7.67
CA VAL A 8 22.51 2.81 -7.85
C VAL A 8 21.07 2.81 -7.33
N ARG A 9 20.09 2.63 -8.21
CA ARG A 9 18.69 2.54 -7.84
C ARG A 9 18.48 1.26 -7.02
N LYS A 10 17.93 1.37 -5.83
CA LYS A 10 17.61 0.21 -5.00
C LYS A 10 16.36 -0.48 -5.53
N GLU A 11 16.47 -1.75 -5.91
CA GLU A 11 15.31 -2.59 -6.23
C GLU A 11 14.42 -2.74 -5.00
N LEU A 12 13.12 -2.51 -5.16
CA LEU A 12 12.14 -2.71 -4.10
C LEU A 12 11.31 -3.96 -4.33
N LEU A 13 10.77 -4.13 -5.54
CA LEU A 13 9.91 -5.25 -5.91
C LEU A 13 10.38 -5.83 -7.24
N ARG A 14 10.48 -7.15 -7.31
CA ARG A 14 10.68 -7.86 -8.57
C ARG A 14 9.79 -9.09 -8.61
N ILE A 15 9.01 -9.20 -9.65
CA ILE A 15 8.28 -10.41 -10.02
C ILE A 15 9.01 -11.05 -11.20
N SER A 16 9.37 -12.31 -11.06
CA SER A 16 10.19 -13.03 -12.03
C SER A 16 9.57 -14.36 -12.39
N HIS A 17 9.17 -14.49 -13.67
CA HIS A 17 8.60 -15.69 -14.29
C HIS A 17 7.41 -16.29 -13.51
N VAL A 18 6.57 -15.44 -12.91
CA VAL A 18 5.45 -15.91 -12.10
C VAL A 18 4.31 -16.38 -12.99
N SER A 19 3.95 -17.64 -12.84
CA SER A 19 2.76 -18.24 -13.45
C SER A 19 1.88 -18.84 -12.37
N LEU A 20 0.57 -18.61 -12.46
CA LEU A 20 -0.41 -19.08 -11.50
C LEU A 20 -1.64 -19.60 -12.22
N GLU A 21 -2.01 -20.83 -11.91
CA GLU A 21 -3.24 -21.47 -12.34
C GLU A 21 -4.10 -21.79 -11.11
N ARG A 22 -5.40 -21.52 -11.20
CA ARG A 22 -6.39 -21.94 -10.20
C ARG A 22 -7.64 -22.48 -10.90
N ASP A 23 -8.13 -23.60 -10.44
CA ASP A 23 -9.34 -24.24 -10.97
C ASP A 23 -9.31 -24.46 -12.49
N GLY A 24 -8.15 -24.75 -13.05
CA GLY A 24 -7.94 -24.97 -14.49
C GLY A 24 -7.91 -23.67 -15.31
N GLU A 25 -7.93 -22.50 -14.67
CA GLU A 25 -7.81 -21.19 -15.33
C GLU A 25 -6.40 -20.60 -15.09
N GLN A 26 -5.72 -20.25 -16.18
CA GLN A 26 -4.45 -19.54 -16.14
C GLN A 26 -4.70 -18.08 -15.75
N LEU A 27 -4.33 -17.69 -14.52
CA LEU A 27 -4.55 -16.36 -13.99
C LEU A 27 -3.36 -15.42 -14.21
N LEU A 28 -2.14 -15.96 -14.06
CA LEU A 28 -0.90 -15.28 -14.38
C LEU A 28 -0.07 -16.17 -15.28
N ASP A 29 0.49 -15.61 -16.33
CA ASP A 29 1.31 -16.33 -17.31
C ASP A 29 2.63 -15.61 -17.52
N ASN A 30 3.70 -16.21 -17.02
CA ASN A 30 5.08 -15.72 -17.12
C ASN A 30 5.21 -14.23 -16.79
N LEU A 31 4.58 -13.77 -15.70
CA LEU A 31 4.57 -12.37 -15.31
C LEU A 31 5.96 -11.93 -14.86
N GLU A 32 6.45 -10.87 -15.47
CA GLU A 32 7.73 -10.24 -15.14
C GLU A 32 7.58 -8.73 -15.04
N PHE A 33 8.01 -8.16 -13.94
CA PHE A 33 8.28 -6.73 -13.84
C PHE A 33 9.17 -6.40 -12.64
N GLN A 34 9.76 -5.22 -12.66
CA GLN A 34 10.66 -4.73 -11.63
C GLN A 34 10.32 -3.30 -11.28
N MET A 35 10.43 -2.96 -10.01
CA MET A 35 10.14 -1.64 -9.47
C MET A 35 11.24 -1.23 -8.49
N PHE A 36 11.67 0.01 -8.56
CA PHE A 36 12.70 0.56 -7.70
C PHE A 36 12.12 1.46 -6.61
N ALA A 37 12.85 1.61 -5.51
CA ALA A 37 12.44 2.45 -4.40
C ALA A 37 12.22 3.91 -4.85
N GLY A 38 11.12 4.51 -4.38
CA GLY A 38 10.71 5.87 -4.74
C GLY A 38 10.12 6.01 -6.15
N GLU A 39 9.74 4.93 -6.81
CA GLU A 39 9.05 4.99 -8.10
C GLU A 39 7.53 5.06 -7.95
N ILE A 40 6.90 5.69 -8.93
CA ILE A 40 5.48 5.52 -9.22
C ILE A 40 5.39 4.69 -10.49
N PHE A 41 4.80 3.51 -10.39
CA PHE A 41 4.68 2.55 -11.48
C PHE A 41 3.20 2.25 -11.76
N GLY A 42 2.82 2.15 -13.03
CA GLY A 42 1.47 1.80 -13.45
C GLY A 42 1.46 0.44 -14.14
N LEU A 43 0.58 -0.45 -13.72
CA LEU A 43 0.35 -1.74 -14.31
C LEU A 43 -1.09 -1.85 -14.79
N VAL A 44 -1.27 -2.22 -16.07
CA VAL A 44 -2.57 -2.46 -16.65
C VAL A 44 -2.75 -3.96 -16.87
N ALA A 45 -3.71 -4.55 -16.20
CA ALA A 45 -4.03 -5.96 -16.32
C ALA A 45 -5.13 -6.20 -17.37
N ARG A 46 -5.01 -7.28 -18.15
CA ARG A 46 -6.03 -7.67 -19.13
C ARG A 46 -7.25 -8.30 -18.50
N ASN A 47 -7.09 -8.91 -17.33
CA ASN A 47 -8.22 -9.52 -16.61
C ASN A 47 -8.14 -9.21 -15.11
N ARG A 48 -9.33 -9.09 -14.48
CA ARG A 48 -9.47 -8.75 -13.06
C ARG A 48 -8.99 -9.84 -12.10
N LYS A 49 -9.15 -11.11 -12.48
CA LYS A 49 -8.74 -12.23 -11.62
C LYS A 49 -7.22 -12.26 -11.48
N GLY A 50 -6.51 -12.20 -12.60
CA GLY A 50 -5.04 -12.13 -12.58
C GLY A 50 -4.50 -10.90 -11.85
N GLN A 51 -5.15 -9.74 -12.03
CA GLN A 51 -4.82 -8.53 -11.30
C GLN A 51 -4.93 -8.75 -9.78
N LYS A 52 -6.06 -9.31 -9.33
CA LYS A 52 -6.29 -9.58 -7.91
C LYS A 52 -5.26 -10.56 -7.35
N GLU A 53 -4.98 -11.65 -8.04
CA GLU A 53 -3.98 -12.63 -7.61
C GLU A 53 -2.58 -12.01 -7.51
N MET A 54 -2.19 -11.17 -8.46
CA MET A 54 -0.91 -10.45 -8.41
C MET A 54 -0.83 -9.53 -7.17
N VAL A 55 -1.87 -8.76 -6.90
CA VAL A 55 -1.94 -7.89 -5.73
C VAL A 55 -1.86 -8.72 -4.44
N ASP A 56 -2.63 -9.80 -4.36
CA ASP A 56 -2.62 -10.72 -3.20
C ASP A 56 -1.22 -11.36 -3.00
N LEU A 57 -0.54 -11.77 -4.06
CA LEU A 57 0.83 -12.31 -3.99
C LEU A 57 1.83 -11.30 -3.41
N ILE A 58 1.71 -10.03 -3.78
CA ILE A 58 2.59 -8.97 -3.26
C ILE A 58 2.26 -8.63 -1.80
N CYS A 59 0.97 -8.55 -1.44
CA CYS A 59 0.53 -8.14 -0.11
C CYS A 59 0.64 -9.24 0.94
N ARG A 60 0.40 -10.51 0.57
CA ARG A 60 0.26 -11.64 1.49
C ARG A 60 1.44 -12.59 1.52
N ASN A 61 2.34 -12.50 0.55
CA ASN A 61 3.46 -13.43 0.39
C ASN A 61 3.01 -14.90 0.24
N ASP A 62 1.87 -15.14 -0.39
CA ASP A 62 1.37 -16.49 -0.61
C ASP A 62 2.39 -17.32 -1.39
N PRO A 63 2.69 -18.56 -0.97
CA PRO A 63 3.63 -19.41 -1.67
C PRO A 63 3.21 -19.68 -3.11
N ILE A 64 4.18 -19.66 -4.02
CA ILE A 64 4.00 -19.98 -5.44
C ILE A 64 4.92 -21.11 -5.88
N SER A 65 4.47 -21.92 -6.84
CA SER A 65 5.24 -23.05 -7.38
C SER A 65 6.10 -22.66 -8.57
N LEU A 66 5.70 -21.66 -9.34
CA LEU A 66 6.40 -21.20 -10.55
C LEU A 66 6.76 -19.73 -10.45
N GLY A 67 8.04 -19.44 -10.59
CA GLY A 67 8.59 -18.09 -10.49
C GLY A 67 8.94 -17.67 -9.07
N SER A 68 9.23 -16.41 -8.89
CA SER A 68 9.58 -15.83 -7.60
C SER A 68 9.14 -14.38 -7.47
N VAL A 69 8.80 -13.98 -6.23
CA VAL A 69 8.57 -12.59 -5.88
C VAL A 69 9.64 -12.16 -4.88
N TRP A 70 10.32 -11.07 -5.22
CA TRP A 70 11.36 -10.47 -4.40
C TRP A 70 10.88 -9.14 -3.87
N TYR A 71 11.02 -8.93 -2.58
CA TYR A 71 10.72 -7.67 -1.93
C TYR A 71 11.87 -7.25 -1.02
N ASP A 72 12.39 -6.05 -1.24
CA ASP A 72 13.52 -5.48 -0.49
C ASP A 72 14.72 -6.45 -0.38
N GLY A 73 15.04 -7.13 -1.49
CA GLY A 73 16.16 -8.06 -1.62
C GLY A 73 15.91 -9.48 -1.14
N ASN A 74 14.70 -9.80 -0.65
CA ASN A 74 14.35 -11.14 -0.15
C ASN A 74 13.30 -11.82 -1.03
N VAL A 75 13.44 -13.12 -1.27
CA VAL A 75 12.37 -13.93 -1.88
C VAL A 75 11.28 -14.15 -0.87
N VAL A 76 10.08 -13.64 -1.15
CA VAL A 76 8.98 -13.57 -0.15
C VAL A 76 7.88 -14.61 -0.35
N ASN A 77 7.81 -15.25 -1.53
CA ASN A 77 6.78 -16.22 -1.89
C ASN A 77 7.32 -17.65 -1.95
N SER A 78 8.15 -18.04 -0.99
CA SER A 78 8.67 -19.41 -0.85
C SER A 78 8.10 -20.08 0.40
N TYR A 79 7.97 -21.41 0.34
CA TYR A 79 7.52 -22.19 1.51
C TYR A 79 8.50 -22.11 2.71
N ALA A 80 9.75 -21.72 2.46
CA ALA A 80 10.74 -21.51 3.51
C ALA A 80 10.63 -20.12 4.17
N TYR A 81 9.95 -19.19 3.53
CA TYR A 81 9.72 -17.86 4.08
C TYR A 81 8.62 -17.95 5.13
N SER A 82 8.96 -17.71 6.39
CA SER A 82 8.00 -17.85 7.47
C SER A 82 6.87 -16.84 7.34
N SER A 83 5.65 -17.29 7.54
CA SER A 83 4.40 -16.53 7.49
C SER A 83 4.30 -15.34 8.45
N GLY A 84 5.35 -15.04 9.22
CA GLY A 84 5.40 -13.89 10.15
C GLY A 84 6.10 -12.65 9.58
N ALA A 85 6.77 -12.75 8.44
CA ALA A 85 7.41 -11.60 7.82
C ALA A 85 6.38 -10.85 6.96
N SER A 86 5.91 -9.73 7.43
CA SER A 86 5.05 -8.84 6.66
C SER A 86 5.90 -7.96 5.76
N ASN A 87 5.65 -8.01 4.46
CA ASN A 87 6.09 -6.94 3.58
C ASN A 87 5.39 -5.66 4.05
N LYS A 88 6.15 -4.58 4.20
CA LYS A 88 5.55 -3.29 4.55
C LYS A 88 4.87 -2.69 3.31
N VAL A 89 3.81 -3.34 2.87
CA VAL A 89 2.97 -2.99 1.72
C VAL A 89 1.59 -2.62 2.22
N ALA A 90 1.07 -1.51 1.75
CA ALA A 90 -0.30 -1.10 2.00
C ALA A 90 -1.13 -1.22 0.71
N LEU A 91 -2.38 -1.64 0.83
CA LEU A 91 -3.34 -1.73 -0.26
C LEU A 91 -4.46 -0.72 -0.03
N ILE A 92 -4.70 0.14 -1.02
CA ILE A 92 -5.83 1.05 -1.10
C ILE A 92 -6.70 0.63 -2.27
N GLU A 93 -7.92 0.19 -1.97
CA GLU A 93 -8.87 -0.35 -2.94
C GLU A 93 -10.29 0.16 -2.65
N GLN A 94 -11.24 -0.15 -3.51
CA GLN A 94 -12.64 0.27 -3.34
C GLN A 94 -13.24 -0.21 -2.01
N LYS A 95 -12.95 -1.46 -1.62
CA LYS A 95 -13.38 -1.99 -0.32
C LYS A 95 -12.43 -1.52 0.76
N SER A 96 -12.90 -0.65 1.63
CA SER A 96 -12.11 -0.15 2.75
C SER A 96 -11.77 -1.23 3.77
N HIS A 97 -10.55 -1.18 4.28
CA HIS A 97 -10.08 -1.99 5.42
C HIS A 97 -10.26 -1.28 6.77
N LEU A 98 -10.89 -0.12 6.76
CA LEU A 98 -11.21 0.64 7.97
C LEU A 98 -12.48 0.12 8.65
N VAL A 99 -12.52 0.19 9.97
CA VAL A 99 -13.70 -0.19 10.76
C VAL A 99 -14.72 0.95 10.75
N GLN A 100 -15.85 0.73 10.10
CA GLN A 100 -16.84 1.77 9.77
C GLN A 100 -17.39 2.51 10.99
N GLY A 101 -17.75 1.81 12.05
CA GLY A 101 -18.35 2.37 13.26
C GLY A 101 -17.39 3.13 14.18
N LEU A 102 -16.09 3.14 13.88
CA LEU A 102 -15.06 3.81 14.67
C LEU A 102 -14.69 5.17 14.07
N SER A 103 -14.11 6.04 14.90
CA SER A 103 -13.52 7.29 14.44
C SER A 103 -12.26 7.05 13.60
N VAL A 104 -11.83 8.07 12.88
CA VAL A 104 -10.57 8.01 12.15
C VAL A 104 -9.40 7.76 13.11
N VAL A 105 -9.33 8.48 14.21
CA VAL A 105 -8.24 8.30 15.18
C VAL A 105 -8.21 6.89 15.75
N ASP A 106 -9.35 6.29 16.05
CA ASP A 106 -9.41 4.91 16.54
C ASP A 106 -8.88 3.93 15.49
N ASN A 107 -9.24 4.13 14.22
CA ASN A 107 -8.75 3.31 13.10
C ASN A 107 -7.24 3.41 12.87
N LEU A 108 -6.62 4.53 13.20
CA LEU A 108 -5.17 4.69 13.09
C LEU A 108 -4.40 3.84 14.11
N PHE A 109 -5.02 3.56 15.25
CA PHE A 109 -4.33 2.95 16.39
C PHE A 109 -4.80 1.52 16.73
N ILE A 110 -5.95 1.06 16.23
CA ILE A 110 -6.56 -0.23 16.58
C ILE A 110 -5.67 -1.46 16.27
N LEU A 111 -4.77 -1.36 15.31
CA LEU A 111 -3.91 -2.46 14.85
C LEU A 111 -2.44 -2.31 15.24
N ARG A 112 -2.07 -1.35 16.08
CA ARG A 112 -0.69 -1.29 16.57
C ARG A 112 -0.46 -2.39 17.58
N GLU A 113 0.24 -3.44 17.17
CA GLU A 113 0.84 -4.41 18.09
C GLU A 113 1.70 -3.65 19.12
N GLY A 114 1.40 -3.82 20.41
CA GLY A 114 2.06 -3.11 21.50
C GLY A 114 1.25 -1.98 22.12
N PHE A 115 0.10 -1.62 21.59
CA PHE A 115 -0.87 -0.78 22.28
C PHE A 115 -1.58 -1.60 23.38
N ARG A 116 -0.79 -2.10 24.33
CA ARG A 116 -1.37 -2.55 25.59
C ARG A 116 -1.95 -1.34 26.29
N LYS A 117 -3.20 -1.44 26.68
CA LYS A 117 -4.10 -0.51 27.36
C LYS A 117 -3.57 0.13 28.67
N TYR A 118 -2.26 0.22 28.85
CA TYR A 118 -1.67 0.72 30.08
C TYR A 118 -1.03 2.09 29.81
N PHE A 119 -1.69 3.16 30.29
CA PHE A 119 -1.14 4.50 30.48
C PHE A 119 -0.86 5.38 29.28
N ILE A 120 -1.65 5.31 28.21
CA ILE A 120 -1.54 6.30 27.15
C ILE A 120 -2.67 7.32 27.31
N ASN A 121 -2.31 8.58 27.49
CA ASN A 121 -3.26 9.67 27.52
C ASN A 121 -3.86 9.84 26.11
N GLU A 122 -5.16 9.58 25.96
CA GLU A 122 -5.89 9.68 24.69
C GLU A 122 -5.72 11.05 24.03
N GLN A 123 -5.65 12.12 24.82
CA GLN A 123 -5.42 13.49 24.32
C GLN A 123 -4.04 13.65 23.67
N VAL A 124 -3.00 12.98 24.20
CA VAL A 124 -1.64 13.02 23.62
C VAL A 124 -1.64 12.29 22.29
N ILE A 125 -2.28 11.11 22.22
CA ILE A 125 -2.40 10.33 20.98
C ILE A 125 -3.14 11.12 19.92
N PHE A 126 -4.28 11.70 20.27
CA PHE A 126 -5.06 12.51 19.37
C PHE A 126 -4.25 13.70 18.82
N SER A 127 -3.59 14.45 19.72
CA SER A 127 -2.76 15.59 19.32
C SER A 127 -1.61 15.19 18.39
N GLN A 128 -0.98 14.04 18.64
CA GLN A 128 0.08 13.52 17.76
C GLN A 128 -0.47 13.11 16.39
N ALA A 129 -1.64 12.50 16.34
CA ALA A 129 -2.30 12.12 15.10
C ALA A 129 -2.68 13.35 14.27
N VAL A 130 -3.29 14.37 14.90
CA VAL A 130 -3.62 15.64 14.26
C VAL A 130 -2.37 16.26 13.64
N ARG A 131 -1.32 16.44 14.44
CA ARG A 131 -0.05 16.99 13.97
C ARG A 131 0.53 16.22 12.78
N PHE A 132 0.51 14.88 12.85
CA PHE A 132 1.01 14.03 11.76
C PHE A 132 0.20 14.26 10.47
N PHE A 133 -1.13 14.29 10.53
CA PHE A 133 -1.99 14.53 9.38
C PHE A 133 -1.78 15.92 8.79
N GLU A 134 -1.64 16.95 9.64
CA GLU A 134 -1.32 18.31 9.21
C GLU A 134 0.04 18.40 8.52
N GLU A 135 1.10 17.83 9.11
CA GLU A 135 2.46 17.80 8.54
C GLU A 135 2.49 17.09 7.18
N LYS A 136 1.73 16.02 7.03
CA LYS A 136 1.59 15.29 5.74
C LYS A 136 0.67 16.02 4.77
N GLY A 137 -0.20 16.89 5.23
CA GLY A 137 -1.21 17.58 4.44
C GLY A 137 -2.43 16.71 4.13
N LEU A 138 -2.69 15.70 4.96
CA LEU A 138 -3.86 14.82 4.89
C LEU A 138 -5.05 15.53 5.52
N LYS A 139 -5.91 16.10 4.70
CA LYS A 139 -7.05 16.93 5.14
C LYS A 139 -8.24 16.05 5.52
N VAL A 140 -8.27 15.57 6.75
CA VAL A 140 -9.35 14.74 7.31
C VAL A 140 -9.60 15.13 8.74
N ASP A 141 -10.86 15.19 9.14
CA ASP A 141 -11.27 15.32 10.53
C ASP A 141 -11.11 13.96 11.24
N LEU A 142 -10.22 13.90 12.23
CA LEU A 142 -9.87 12.66 12.92
C LEU A 142 -10.94 12.17 13.91
N GLU A 143 -11.89 13.02 14.32
CA GLU A 143 -13.02 12.65 15.15
C GLU A 143 -14.18 12.07 14.34
N LYS A 144 -14.19 12.32 13.02
CA LYS A 144 -15.23 11.85 12.11
C LYS A 144 -15.25 10.30 12.08
N ARG A 145 -16.45 9.71 12.09
CA ARG A 145 -16.60 8.28 11.89
C ARG A 145 -16.32 7.89 10.45
N VAL A 146 -15.69 6.73 10.24
CA VAL A 146 -15.29 6.26 8.91
C VAL A 146 -16.48 6.16 7.95
N GLU A 147 -17.65 5.75 8.44
CA GLU A 147 -18.90 5.69 7.64
C GLU A 147 -19.36 7.02 7.05
N ASN A 148 -18.88 8.15 7.60
CA ASN A 148 -19.22 9.50 7.16
C ASN A 148 -18.12 10.15 6.30
N LEU A 149 -17.06 9.44 5.98
CA LEU A 149 -15.98 9.94 5.12
C LEU A 149 -16.40 9.92 3.65
N THR A 150 -15.93 10.90 2.89
CA THR A 150 -15.90 10.80 1.43
C THR A 150 -14.88 9.74 1.00
N GLU A 151 -14.94 9.28 -0.25
CA GLU A 151 -13.96 8.32 -0.76
C GLU A 151 -12.53 8.87 -0.75
N LEU A 152 -12.35 10.16 -1.02
CA LEU A 152 -11.05 10.81 -0.94
C LEU A 152 -10.53 10.88 0.50
N GLU A 153 -11.38 11.28 1.46
CA GLU A 153 -11.03 11.29 2.89
C GLU A 153 -10.64 9.88 3.36
N ARG A 154 -11.40 8.85 2.95
CA ARG A 154 -11.09 7.44 3.23
C ARG A 154 -9.70 7.06 2.71
N CYS A 155 -9.38 7.41 1.47
CA CYS A 155 -8.04 7.18 0.90
C CYS A 155 -6.95 7.89 1.70
N PHE A 156 -7.20 9.10 2.18
CA PHE A 156 -6.23 9.82 3.01
C PHE A 156 -6.03 9.17 4.39
N VAL A 157 -7.09 8.60 4.99
CA VAL A 157 -6.97 7.85 6.24
C VAL A 157 -6.16 6.58 6.05
N GLU A 158 -6.45 5.80 5.00
CA GLU A 158 -5.70 4.58 4.69
C GLU A 158 -4.23 4.90 4.37
N LEU A 159 -3.98 6.00 3.66
CA LEU A 159 -2.63 6.51 3.40
C LEU A 159 -1.91 6.89 4.70
N GLY A 160 -2.56 7.65 5.59
CA GLY A 160 -2.02 8.01 6.90
C GLY A 160 -1.67 6.78 7.74
N LYS A 161 -2.56 5.78 7.76
CA LYS A 161 -2.34 4.50 8.43
C LYS A 161 -1.13 3.74 7.86
N ALA A 162 -1.01 3.70 6.53
CA ALA A 162 0.12 3.09 5.83
C ALA A 162 1.45 3.76 6.22
N LEU A 163 1.49 5.09 6.20
CA LEU A 163 2.68 5.87 6.58
C LEU A 163 3.06 5.64 8.05
N LEU A 164 2.08 5.64 8.96
CA LEU A 164 2.30 5.36 10.38
C LEU A 164 2.81 3.94 10.63
N SER A 165 2.44 2.96 9.79
CA SER A 165 2.95 1.59 9.87
C SER A 165 4.35 1.43 9.28
N GLY A 166 4.89 2.46 8.66
CA GLY A 166 6.21 2.44 8.01
C GLY A 166 6.23 1.61 6.74
N CYS A 167 5.16 1.63 5.93
CA CYS A 167 5.14 0.95 4.65
C CYS A 167 6.12 1.60 3.66
N HIS A 168 6.67 0.80 2.74
CA HIS A 168 7.58 1.26 1.69
C HIS A 168 6.94 1.22 0.30
N LEU A 169 5.86 0.47 0.15
CA LEU A 169 5.08 0.34 -1.07
C LEU A 169 3.60 0.53 -0.78
N ILE A 170 2.95 1.36 -1.57
CA ILE A 170 1.51 1.53 -1.57
C ILE A 170 0.98 1.04 -2.92
N ILE A 171 0.07 0.07 -2.88
CA ILE A 171 -0.66 -0.39 -4.06
C ILE A 171 -2.00 0.33 -4.07
N VAL A 172 -2.33 0.94 -5.21
CA VAL A 172 -3.62 1.61 -5.44
C VAL A 172 -4.35 0.86 -6.53
N ASP A 173 -5.40 0.15 -6.14
CA ASP A 173 -6.15 -0.73 -7.04
C ASP A 173 -7.38 -0.03 -7.62
N ASN A 174 -7.41 0.12 -8.94
CA ASN A 174 -8.52 0.69 -9.73
C ASN A 174 -9.13 1.97 -9.13
N PRO A 175 -8.37 3.03 -8.85
CA PRO A 175 -8.89 4.24 -8.20
C PRO A 175 -10.01 4.93 -9.01
N ALA A 176 -10.05 4.75 -10.32
CA ALA A 176 -11.11 5.29 -11.16
C ALA A 176 -12.49 4.67 -10.90
N ASN A 177 -12.56 3.55 -10.19
CA ASN A 177 -13.84 2.90 -9.85
C ASN A 177 -14.55 3.56 -8.67
N TYR A 178 -13.82 4.31 -7.83
CA TYR A 178 -14.38 4.88 -6.59
C TYR A 178 -14.03 6.36 -6.37
N LEU A 179 -13.06 6.91 -7.09
CA LEU A 179 -12.74 8.34 -7.06
C LEU A 179 -13.25 9.02 -8.34
N SER A 180 -13.86 10.19 -8.20
CA SER A 180 -14.09 11.09 -9.33
C SER A 180 -12.76 11.57 -9.93
N GLN A 181 -12.79 12.14 -11.13
CA GLN A 181 -11.58 12.68 -11.77
C GLN A 181 -10.86 13.72 -10.91
N TYR A 182 -11.63 14.59 -10.23
CA TYR A 182 -11.07 15.61 -9.34
C TYR A 182 -10.44 14.97 -8.10
N GLU A 183 -11.13 14.07 -7.42
CA GLU A 183 -10.62 13.36 -6.25
C GLU A 183 -9.38 12.52 -6.58
N PHE A 184 -9.40 11.87 -7.73
CA PHE A 184 -8.23 11.10 -8.19
C PHE A 184 -7.02 12.01 -8.46
N PHE A 185 -7.24 13.17 -9.05
CA PHE A 185 -6.17 14.16 -9.23
C PHE A 185 -5.59 14.62 -7.89
N GLU A 186 -6.42 14.99 -6.92
CA GLU A 186 -6.01 15.38 -5.57
C GLU A 186 -5.23 14.24 -4.88
N PHE A 187 -5.72 13.02 -4.98
CA PHE A 187 -5.05 11.85 -4.42
C PHE A 187 -3.68 11.61 -5.08
N GLN A 188 -3.58 11.74 -6.40
CA GLN A 188 -2.30 11.64 -7.11
C GLN A 188 -1.30 12.72 -6.67
N GLN A 189 -1.72 13.97 -6.43
CA GLN A 189 -0.82 15.00 -5.92
C GLN A 189 -0.28 14.62 -4.54
N MET A 190 -1.10 14.04 -3.69
CA MET A 190 -0.67 13.54 -2.39
C MET A 190 0.33 12.40 -2.53
N LEU A 191 0.08 11.41 -3.38
CA LEU A 191 1.01 10.30 -3.63
C LEU A 191 2.35 10.79 -4.21
N LYS A 192 2.34 11.79 -5.08
CA LYS A 192 3.57 12.44 -5.57
C LYS A 192 4.36 13.14 -4.46
N LYS A 193 3.66 13.71 -3.47
CA LYS A 193 4.29 14.34 -2.30
C LYS A 193 4.98 13.31 -1.43
N ILE A 194 4.29 12.24 -1.04
CA ILE A 194 4.85 11.20 -0.16
C ILE A 194 5.96 10.38 -0.84
N ARG A 195 5.93 10.24 -2.17
CA ARG A 195 7.03 9.62 -2.92
C ARG A 195 8.38 10.28 -2.61
N LYS A 196 8.40 11.60 -2.42
CA LYS A 196 9.61 12.34 -2.09
C LYS A 196 10.21 11.91 -0.73
N GLU A 197 9.42 11.26 0.10
CA GLU A 197 9.84 10.68 1.38
C GLU A 197 10.33 9.22 1.25
N GLY A 198 10.50 8.73 0.02
CA GLY A 198 11.01 7.38 -0.27
C GLY A 198 9.93 6.30 -0.40
N ILE A 199 8.65 6.68 -0.38
CA ILE A 199 7.54 5.73 -0.59
C ILE A 199 7.37 5.46 -2.09
N SER A 200 7.19 4.19 -2.42
CA SER A 200 6.90 3.74 -3.79
C SER A 200 5.41 3.53 -3.98
N VAL A 201 4.91 3.76 -5.18
CA VAL A 201 3.48 3.61 -5.49
C VAL A 201 3.31 2.73 -6.72
N LEU A 202 2.50 1.70 -6.59
CA LEU A 202 2.07 0.84 -7.69
C LEU A 202 0.58 1.07 -7.97
N TYR A 203 0.28 1.72 -9.08
CA TYR A 203 -1.08 1.77 -9.59
C TYR A 203 -1.39 0.49 -10.35
N VAL A 204 -2.50 -0.16 -10.03
CA VAL A 204 -2.99 -1.30 -10.77
C VAL A 204 -4.37 -0.96 -11.32
N GLY A 205 -4.58 -1.23 -12.59
CA GLY A 205 -5.84 -0.92 -13.27
C GLY A 205 -6.12 -1.89 -14.43
N ASN A 206 -7.30 -1.80 -14.97
CA ASN A 206 -7.78 -2.53 -16.14
C ASN A 206 -8.44 -1.60 -17.17
#